data_d251caed5ace8382b71b1e32c497bc5a
#
_entry.id   d251caed5ace8382b71b1e32c497bc5a
#
_cell.length_a   1.000
_cell.length_b   1.000
_cell.length_c   1.000
_cell.angle_alpha   90.00
_cell.angle_beta   90.00
_cell.angle_gamma   90.00
#
_symmetry.space_group_name_H-M   'P 1'
#
loop_
_entity.id
_entity.type
_entity.pdbx_description
1 polymer ?
#
loop_
_entity_poly.entity_id
_entity_poly.type
_entity_poly.pdbx_seq_one_letter_code
_entity_poly.pdbx_strand_id
1 'polypeptide(L)'
;MILFDTSFLSGNVQSGRRFGGGPLTSSEGGNTERESDHFKLLASDRNSLMVGARDAVYNLSMASMEVQHTIVIAVIFDLQTIEWAPNGQTVEDCLMKGKSRVECHNYIRVMVRQTNGRCLICGTYAFSPKCREYVYSGDENSLQQRRQFDGQAISPYDPKDNSTAVFIAETNEIYTGTVSDFAGNDPLIYRKRLSDDDGLRTQRDDLKVLDSPNFVASFAYGEHVYFWYREWAAEATDGDRQVYARVARVCKGDKGGARPAHERWTSFVKARLNCSYPANTPFYFNELQAVSKPVPSNDDGSVLVYAVFTTPDSSVRMSAVCAFRMDAIKRLFDYGHFKVQQTAQSLWMPYRSHQMISVPRPGSCVADSTKLPESTVSFITRNPLMHEAIPAIRPRPILVQGPEKAELTQIAVAPQIRSVRGVHHNALYLGTSNGRVLKVIDVVDEDTCVIESVHVFRRNVPIVNLMATADQLIVVSADEIAAIPLHHCGKQRTCSGCVHLQDAHCAWDLDSARCVGRDDGSWTGGNFVQNVHIGRSEQCPEGAVDPDYYAVDGTLIIR
;
A
#
# COMPACT_ATOMS: atom_id res chain seq x y z
N MET A 1 -26.03 -8.21 -18.05
CA MET A 1 -24.72 -7.53 -18.03
C MET A 1 -24.94 -6.18 -18.70
N ILE A 2 -25.37 -5.20 -17.92
CA ILE A 2 -25.64 -3.84 -18.40
C ILE A 2 -24.37 -3.05 -18.12
N LEU A 3 -23.68 -2.67 -19.19
CA LEU A 3 -22.54 -1.75 -19.15
C LEU A 3 -23.09 -0.35 -18.87
N PHE A 4 -23.01 0.11 -17.63
CA PHE A 4 -23.19 1.54 -17.34
C PHE A 4 -22.01 2.30 -17.93
N ASP A 5 -22.28 3.15 -18.87
CA ASP A 5 -21.30 4.10 -19.39
C ASP A 5 -20.99 5.14 -18.29
N THR A 6 -19.81 4.99 -17.66
CA THR A 6 -19.33 5.87 -16.59
C THR A 6 -18.82 7.23 -17.08
N SER A 7 -19.21 7.66 -18.29
CA SER A 7 -18.76 8.93 -18.87
C SER A 7 -19.28 10.19 -18.15
N PHE A 8 -20.24 10.06 -17.23
CA PHE A 8 -20.90 11.19 -16.57
C PHE A 8 -20.17 11.83 -15.39
N LEU A 9 -19.13 11.19 -14.82
CA LEU A 9 -18.39 11.75 -13.69
C LEU A 9 -16.89 11.96 -13.97
N SER A 10 -16.49 12.19 -15.20
CA SER A 10 -15.12 12.61 -15.52
C SER A 10 -14.97 14.12 -15.30
N GLY A 11 -14.70 14.52 -14.05
CA GLY A 11 -14.36 15.90 -13.74
C GLY A 11 -12.86 16.11 -13.75
N ASN A 12 -12.35 17.16 -14.42
CA ASN A 12 -11.03 17.71 -14.12
C ASN A 12 -11.12 18.46 -12.77
N VAL A 13 -10.34 18.05 -11.79
CA VAL A 13 -10.26 18.78 -10.52
C VAL A 13 -9.43 20.04 -10.75
N GLN A 14 -10.09 21.18 -10.88
CA GLN A 14 -9.43 22.49 -10.90
C GLN A 14 -9.14 23.05 -9.49
N SER A 15 -9.68 22.44 -8.42
CA SER A 15 -9.67 22.98 -7.06
C SER A 15 -8.73 22.25 -6.08
N GLY A 16 -7.90 21.32 -6.56
CA GLY A 16 -6.93 20.62 -5.70
C GLY A 16 -5.66 21.43 -5.50
N ARG A 17 -5.06 21.35 -4.30
CA ARG A 17 -3.75 21.90 -4.00
C ARG A 17 -2.67 20.98 -4.57
N ARG A 18 -1.56 21.54 -5.09
CA ARG A 18 -0.53 20.79 -5.82
C ARG A 18 0.87 21.18 -5.39
N PHE A 19 1.78 20.21 -5.43
CA PHE A 19 3.22 20.39 -5.27
C PHE A 19 3.97 19.65 -6.38
N GLY A 20 5.04 20.28 -6.93
CA GLY A 20 5.76 19.75 -8.08
C GLY A 20 5.14 20.19 -9.40
N GLY A 21 5.65 19.69 -10.52
CA GLY A 21 5.10 20.00 -11.84
C GLY A 21 5.63 21.29 -12.49
N GLY A 22 6.52 22.04 -11.84
CA GLY A 22 7.18 23.23 -12.39
C GLY A 22 8.22 22.92 -13.47
N PRO A 23 8.62 23.87 -14.34
CA PRO A 23 9.73 23.70 -15.24
C PRO A 23 11.04 23.69 -14.45
N LEU A 24 11.79 22.59 -14.46
CA LEU A 24 13.17 22.57 -14.03
C LEU A 24 14.03 23.12 -15.20
N THR A 25 14.68 24.24 -14.97
CA THR A 25 15.65 24.81 -15.90
C THR A 25 17.00 24.18 -15.63
N SER A 26 17.44 23.24 -16.44
CA SER A 26 18.86 22.94 -16.59
C SER A 26 19.37 23.68 -17.83
N SER A 27 20.23 24.65 -17.63
CA SER A 27 20.97 25.34 -18.68
C SER A 27 22.17 24.49 -19.09
N GLU A 28 21.98 23.62 -20.08
CA GLU A 28 23.05 23.14 -20.98
C GLU A 28 22.43 22.29 -22.08
N GLY A 29 22.38 22.85 -23.30
CA GLY A 29 22.27 22.13 -24.57
C GLY A 29 20.97 21.42 -24.91
N GLY A 30 19.97 22.13 -25.43
CA GLY A 30 19.13 21.72 -26.57
C GLY A 30 18.35 20.41 -26.49
N ASN A 31 17.64 20.11 -25.43
CA ASN A 31 16.39 19.36 -25.33
C ASN A 31 15.98 19.35 -23.86
N THR A 32 15.06 20.18 -23.47
CA THR A 32 14.54 20.22 -22.10
C THR A 32 13.55 19.08 -21.87
N GLU A 33 14.05 17.86 -21.78
CA GLU A 33 13.31 16.80 -21.10
C GLU A 33 13.36 17.09 -19.60
N ARG A 34 12.22 17.38 -19.03
CA ARG A 34 12.04 17.58 -17.60
C ARG A 34 12.44 16.31 -16.87
N GLU A 35 13.46 16.39 -16.02
CA GLU A 35 13.80 15.29 -15.12
C GLU A 35 12.70 15.09 -14.06
N SER A 36 12.28 13.83 -13.87
CA SER A 36 11.27 13.47 -12.88
C SER A 36 11.80 13.61 -11.45
N ASP A 37 10.99 14.14 -10.53
CA ASP A 37 11.31 14.22 -9.09
C ASP A 37 11.28 12.86 -8.40
N HIS A 38 10.67 11.87 -9.04
CA HIS A 38 10.52 10.51 -8.51
C HIS A 38 9.92 10.45 -7.11
N PHE A 39 8.86 11.21 -6.85
CA PHE A 39 8.10 11.11 -5.62
C PHE A 39 7.57 9.68 -5.44
N LYS A 40 7.73 9.13 -4.26
CA LYS A 40 7.25 7.76 -3.99
C LYS A 40 6.72 7.58 -2.58
N LEU A 41 7.45 8.02 -1.57
CA LEU A 41 7.12 7.77 -0.17
C LEU A 41 6.41 8.95 0.48
N LEU A 42 5.46 8.61 1.34
CA LEU A 42 4.74 9.57 2.17
C LEU A 42 4.83 9.15 3.65
N ALA A 43 5.12 10.11 4.50
CA ALA A 43 4.97 9.97 5.94
C ALA A 43 4.27 11.22 6.47
N SER A 44 3.10 11.06 7.07
CA SER A 44 2.29 12.18 7.58
C SER A 44 2.35 12.31 9.09
N ASP A 45 2.21 13.52 9.56
CA ASP A 45 1.85 13.90 10.90
C ASP A 45 0.62 14.81 10.81
N ARG A 46 0.05 15.25 11.96
CA ARG A 46 -1.20 16.02 12.00
C ARG A 46 -1.27 17.18 11.00
N ASN A 47 -0.17 17.93 10.81
CA ASN A 47 -0.15 19.13 9.97
C ASN A 47 0.92 19.10 8.87
N SER A 48 1.75 18.04 8.81
CA SER A 48 2.86 17.96 7.86
C SER A 48 2.91 16.65 7.11
N LEU A 49 3.35 16.72 5.86
CA LEU A 49 3.55 15.61 4.95
C LEU A 49 5.01 15.56 4.52
N MET A 50 5.76 14.57 4.97
CA MET A 50 7.09 14.30 4.45
C MET A 50 7.00 13.47 3.16
N VAL A 51 7.73 13.90 2.14
CA VAL A 51 7.74 13.27 0.81
C VAL A 51 9.16 12.89 0.45
N GLY A 52 9.40 11.60 0.27
CA GLY A 52 10.66 11.07 -0.23
C GLY A 52 10.73 11.15 -1.76
N ALA A 53 11.80 11.72 -2.27
CA ALA A 53 12.05 11.98 -3.68
C ALA A 53 13.44 11.50 -4.12
N ARG A 54 13.88 11.90 -5.32
CA ARG A 54 15.25 11.77 -5.78
C ARG A 54 16.10 12.87 -5.15
N ASP A 55 17.16 12.50 -4.46
CA ASP A 55 18.14 13.37 -3.80
C ASP A 55 17.58 14.35 -2.76
N ALA A 56 16.29 14.21 -2.39
CA ALA A 56 15.65 15.12 -1.45
C ALA A 56 14.52 14.49 -0.64
N VAL A 57 14.23 15.08 0.50
CA VAL A 57 13.01 14.89 1.27
C VAL A 57 12.36 16.25 1.52
N TYR A 58 11.11 16.39 1.10
CA TYR A 58 10.31 17.59 1.28
C TYR A 58 9.41 17.44 2.51
N ASN A 59 9.24 18.53 3.25
CA ASN A 59 8.25 18.62 4.32
C ASN A 59 7.20 19.65 3.95
N LEU A 60 6.02 19.17 3.55
CA LEU A 60 4.92 20.00 3.06
C LEU A 60 3.90 20.29 4.15
N SER A 61 3.29 21.45 4.10
CA SER A 61 2.09 21.76 4.88
C SER A 61 0.89 20.97 4.33
N MET A 62 0.21 20.20 5.17
CA MET A 62 -1.03 19.53 4.77
C MET A 62 -2.13 20.52 4.35
N ALA A 63 -2.09 21.74 4.91
CA ALA A 63 -3.10 22.77 4.63
C ALA A 63 -2.89 23.49 3.30
N SER A 64 -1.66 23.78 2.88
CA SER A 64 -1.35 24.52 1.63
C SER A 64 -0.74 23.65 0.53
N MET A 65 -0.16 22.50 0.87
CA MET A 65 0.69 21.69 0.00
C MET A 65 1.94 22.46 -0.49
N GLU A 66 2.41 23.38 0.32
CA GLU A 66 3.65 24.12 0.10
C GLU A 66 4.71 23.65 1.09
N VAL A 67 5.98 23.83 0.73
CA VAL A 67 7.08 23.58 1.66
C VAL A 67 6.89 24.49 2.89
N GLN A 68 6.93 23.91 4.07
CA GLN A 68 6.77 24.68 5.31
C GLN A 68 8.00 25.56 5.52
N HIS A 69 7.81 26.87 5.47
CA HIS A 69 8.83 27.85 5.80
C HIS A 69 8.62 28.37 7.22
N THR A 70 9.67 28.40 8.02
CA THR A 70 9.62 29.11 9.30
C THR A 70 9.99 30.56 9.05
N ILE A 71 9.04 31.48 9.24
CA ILE A 71 9.30 32.92 9.17
C ILE A 71 10.01 33.31 10.47
N VAL A 72 11.33 33.38 10.43
CA VAL A 72 12.12 34.14 11.44
C VAL A 72 12.46 35.48 10.79
N ILE A 73 12.10 36.57 11.48
CA ILE A 73 12.32 37.92 11.02
C ILE A 73 13.82 38.10 10.66
N ALA A 74 14.10 38.22 9.37
CA ALA A 74 15.32 38.69 8.72
C ALA A 74 16.15 37.75 7.86
N VAL A 75 15.92 36.41 7.83
CA VAL A 75 16.61 35.52 6.88
C VAL A 75 15.65 34.43 6.44
N ILE A 76 15.33 34.37 5.16
CA ILE A 76 14.57 33.26 4.55
C ILE A 76 15.55 32.10 4.42
N PHE A 77 15.58 31.22 5.40
CA PHE A 77 16.19 29.90 5.24
C PHE A 77 15.11 28.93 4.81
N ASP A 78 15.34 28.26 3.69
CA ASP A 78 14.56 27.13 3.23
C ASP A 78 14.89 25.91 4.12
N LEU A 79 14.33 25.92 5.35
CA LEU A 79 14.73 25.02 6.44
C LEU A 79 14.07 23.64 6.39
N GLN A 80 13.29 23.31 5.33
CA GLN A 80 12.44 22.12 5.37
C GLN A 80 12.56 21.18 4.16
N THR A 81 13.50 21.45 3.28
CA THR A 81 13.94 20.47 2.28
C THR A 81 15.25 19.85 2.76
N ILE A 82 15.29 18.54 2.94
CA ILE A 82 16.53 17.83 3.22
C ILE A 82 17.13 17.43 1.88
N GLU A 83 18.12 18.14 1.41
CA GLU A 83 18.91 17.74 0.26
C GLU A 83 19.90 16.64 0.65
N TRP A 84 19.93 15.55 -0.12
CA TRP A 84 20.79 14.44 0.17
C TRP A 84 21.19 13.69 -1.11
N ALA A 85 21.96 14.35 -1.95
CA ALA A 85 22.59 13.73 -3.10
C ALA A 85 23.82 12.88 -2.70
N PRO A 86 24.19 11.85 -3.49
CA PRO A 86 25.44 11.13 -3.33
C PRO A 86 26.64 12.05 -3.59
N ASN A 87 27.79 11.76 -2.98
CA ASN A 87 29.02 12.48 -3.30
C ASN A 87 29.59 12.04 -4.67
N GLY A 88 30.44 12.89 -5.27
CA GLY A 88 30.98 12.67 -6.60
C GLY A 88 31.69 11.31 -6.77
N GLN A 89 32.49 10.89 -5.78
CA GLN A 89 33.17 9.60 -5.82
C GLN A 89 32.21 8.42 -5.88
N THR A 90 31.13 8.45 -5.08
CA THR A 90 30.11 7.39 -5.08
C THR A 90 29.36 7.33 -6.42
N VAL A 91 29.12 8.48 -7.06
CA VAL A 91 28.52 8.55 -8.41
C VAL A 91 29.48 7.97 -9.45
N GLU A 92 30.77 8.30 -9.41
CA GLU A 92 31.78 7.75 -10.31
C GLU A 92 31.90 6.22 -10.15
N ASP A 93 31.94 5.72 -8.91
CA ASP A 93 31.97 4.28 -8.63
C ASP A 93 30.72 3.56 -9.16
N CYS A 94 29.56 4.21 -9.09
CA CYS A 94 28.29 3.70 -9.64
C CYS A 94 28.35 3.60 -11.18
N LEU A 95 28.82 4.66 -11.84
CA LEU A 95 29.00 4.70 -13.31
C LEU A 95 30.00 3.65 -13.77
N MET A 96 31.15 3.49 -13.08
CA MET A 96 32.14 2.46 -13.38
C MET A 96 31.60 1.04 -13.29
N LYS A 97 30.59 0.81 -12.42
CA LYS A 97 29.86 -0.47 -12.31
C LYS A 97 28.82 -0.67 -13.41
N GLY A 98 28.75 0.21 -14.41
CA GLY A 98 27.87 0.08 -15.58
C GLY A 98 26.45 0.57 -15.38
N LYS A 99 26.17 1.33 -14.31
CA LYS A 99 24.86 1.93 -14.09
C LYS A 99 24.73 3.26 -14.83
N SER A 100 23.51 3.64 -15.21
CA SER A 100 23.23 4.92 -15.87
C SER A 100 23.32 6.08 -14.88
N ARG A 101 23.55 7.30 -15.39
CA ARG A 101 23.58 8.50 -14.55
C ARG A 101 22.29 8.71 -13.77
N VAL A 102 21.13 8.42 -14.39
CA VAL A 102 19.81 8.51 -13.74
C VAL A 102 19.69 7.53 -12.57
N GLU A 103 20.25 6.34 -12.68
CA GLU A 103 20.20 5.34 -11.59
C GLU A 103 21.17 5.69 -10.46
N CYS A 104 22.23 6.48 -10.73
CA CYS A 104 23.28 6.85 -9.76
C CYS A 104 22.92 8.08 -8.91
N HIS A 105 21.65 8.25 -8.57
CA HIS A 105 21.14 9.21 -7.61
C HIS A 105 20.79 8.55 -6.27
N ASN A 106 20.37 9.34 -5.31
CA ASN A 106 19.82 8.85 -4.04
C ASN A 106 18.30 8.85 -4.08
N TYR A 107 17.71 7.70 -4.32
CA TYR A 107 16.26 7.53 -4.24
C TYR A 107 15.85 7.16 -2.83
N ILE A 108 15.04 7.97 -2.19
CA ILE A 108 14.56 7.73 -0.82
C ILE A 108 13.59 6.53 -0.83
N ARG A 109 13.90 5.51 -0.04
CA ARG A 109 13.17 4.24 0.02
C ARG A 109 12.64 3.90 1.40
N VAL A 110 13.17 4.51 2.45
CA VAL A 110 12.69 4.36 3.82
C VAL A 110 12.57 5.74 4.46
N MET A 111 11.41 6.02 5.01
CA MET A 111 11.14 7.18 5.86
C MET A 111 10.34 6.72 7.06
N VAL A 112 10.92 6.85 8.24
CA VAL A 112 10.31 6.42 9.49
C VAL A 112 10.39 7.55 10.51
N ARG A 113 9.24 7.99 11.01
CA ARG A 113 9.20 8.85 12.20
C ARG A 113 9.29 7.97 13.43
N GLN A 114 10.27 8.27 14.27
CA GLN A 114 10.45 7.62 15.56
C GLN A 114 9.78 8.46 16.66
N THR A 115 9.63 7.88 17.84
CA THR A 115 9.26 8.62 19.04
C THR A 115 10.34 9.67 19.38
N ASN A 116 9.95 10.74 20.08
CA ASN A 116 10.86 11.81 20.52
C ASN A 116 11.45 12.71 19.41
N GLY A 117 10.69 12.97 18.34
CA GLY A 117 11.09 13.89 17.28
C GLY A 117 12.25 13.40 16.41
N ARG A 118 12.57 12.11 16.45
CA ARG A 118 13.57 11.51 15.56
C ARG A 118 12.94 11.04 14.25
N CYS A 119 13.74 11.07 13.20
CA CYS A 119 13.39 10.55 11.89
C CYS A 119 14.55 9.73 11.31
N LEU A 120 14.25 8.55 10.80
CA LEU A 120 15.18 7.73 10.04
C LEU A 120 14.82 7.83 8.55
N ILE A 121 15.80 8.19 7.72
CA ILE A 121 15.67 8.28 6.27
C ILE A 121 16.76 7.43 5.64
N CYS A 122 16.38 6.52 4.72
CA CYS A 122 17.35 5.73 3.98
C CYS A 122 17.05 5.78 2.48
N GLY A 123 18.10 5.70 1.68
CA GLY A 123 18.01 5.73 0.24
C GLY A 123 19.07 4.87 -0.43
N THR A 124 18.97 4.75 -1.75
CA THR A 124 19.83 3.93 -2.60
C THR A 124 21.25 4.46 -2.69
N TYR A 125 21.43 5.78 -2.55
CA TYR A 125 22.71 6.51 -2.52
C TYR A 125 23.71 6.05 -3.60
N ALA A 126 23.27 6.08 -4.87
CA ALA A 126 24.03 5.62 -6.03
C ALA A 126 24.54 4.18 -5.87
N PHE A 127 23.63 3.21 -5.62
CA PHE A 127 23.98 1.80 -5.39
C PHE A 127 24.94 1.55 -4.22
N SER A 128 24.91 2.43 -3.22
CA SER A 128 25.64 2.31 -1.95
C SER A 128 24.72 2.71 -0.80
N PRO A 129 23.68 1.92 -0.49
CA PRO A 129 22.59 2.31 0.42
C PRO A 129 23.09 2.91 1.71
N LYS A 130 22.52 4.04 2.11
CA LYS A 130 22.86 4.75 3.35
C LYS A 130 21.59 5.14 4.11
N CYS A 131 21.72 5.21 5.43
CA CYS A 131 20.70 5.72 6.33
C CYS A 131 21.23 6.93 7.10
N ARG A 132 20.35 7.92 7.32
CA ARG A 132 20.58 9.07 8.19
C ARG A 132 19.54 9.15 9.27
N GLU A 133 19.97 9.39 10.49
CA GLU A 133 19.09 9.79 11.58
C GLU A 133 19.09 11.30 11.72
N TYR A 134 17.90 11.85 11.84
CA TYR A 134 17.65 13.24 12.12
C TYR A 134 16.92 13.40 13.47
N VAL A 135 17.14 14.51 14.13
CA VAL A 135 16.46 14.91 15.36
C VAL A 135 15.87 16.28 15.14
N TYR A 136 14.61 16.46 15.51
CA TYR A 136 13.96 17.76 15.49
C TYR A 136 14.52 18.62 16.62
N SER A 137 15.15 19.75 16.29
CA SER A 137 15.60 20.75 17.24
C SER A 137 14.47 21.75 17.47
N GLY A 138 13.95 21.77 18.71
CA GLY A 138 12.90 22.71 19.09
C GLY A 138 13.32 24.18 19.01
N ASP A 139 14.59 24.45 19.28
CA ASP A 139 15.14 25.82 19.31
C ASP A 139 15.33 26.43 17.91
N GLU A 140 15.66 25.57 16.92
CA GLU A 140 15.90 25.99 15.55
C GLU A 140 14.74 25.66 14.60
N ASN A 141 13.72 24.94 15.10
CA ASN A 141 12.61 24.44 14.31
C ASN A 141 13.05 23.66 13.05
N SER A 142 14.17 22.94 13.15
CA SER A 142 14.86 22.27 12.04
C SER A 142 15.18 20.82 12.35
N LEU A 143 15.34 19.99 11.30
CA LEU A 143 15.81 18.62 11.39
C LEU A 143 17.34 18.61 11.29
N GLN A 144 18.03 18.32 12.39
CA GLN A 144 19.48 18.21 12.43
C GLN A 144 19.93 16.76 12.21
N GLN A 145 20.89 16.55 11.30
CA GLN A 145 21.50 15.25 11.08
C GLN A 145 22.32 14.86 12.31
N ARG A 146 22.02 13.69 12.88
CA ARG A 146 22.73 13.14 14.03
C ARG A 146 23.83 12.15 13.63
N ARG A 147 23.49 11.17 12.79
CA ARG A 147 24.45 10.16 12.31
C ARG A 147 24.07 9.66 10.92
N GLN A 148 25.07 9.14 10.20
CA GLN A 148 24.89 8.38 8.98
C GLN A 148 25.54 7.01 9.16
N PHE A 149 24.91 5.96 8.63
CA PHE A 149 25.39 4.60 8.71
C PHE A 149 25.01 3.80 7.45
N ASP A 150 25.51 2.57 7.36
CA ASP A 150 25.26 1.69 6.22
C ASP A 150 23.79 1.27 6.17
N GLY A 151 23.16 1.43 5.00
CA GLY A 151 21.78 1.10 4.72
C GLY A 151 21.55 -0.29 4.13
N GLN A 152 22.59 -1.14 4.04
CA GLN A 152 22.46 -2.50 3.54
C GLN A 152 21.37 -3.27 4.27
N ALA A 153 20.54 -4.03 3.53
CA ALA A 153 19.38 -4.75 4.03
C ALA A 153 18.24 -3.86 4.59
N ILE A 154 18.39 -2.53 4.61
CA ILE A 154 17.36 -1.58 5.01
C ILE A 154 16.76 -0.89 3.77
N SER A 155 17.61 -0.41 2.88
CA SER A 155 17.24 0.19 1.60
C SER A 155 17.84 -0.64 0.46
N PRO A 156 17.16 -0.77 -0.70
CA PRO A 156 17.71 -1.47 -1.84
C PRO A 156 18.90 -0.72 -2.45
N TYR A 157 19.68 -1.43 -3.23
CA TYR A 157 20.75 -0.86 -4.05
C TYR A 157 20.18 -0.21 -5.31
N ASP A 158 19.36 -0.95 -6.05
CA ASP A 158 18.72 -0.49 -7.29
C ASP A 158 17.46 0.33 -7.01
N PRO A 159 17.31 1.54 -7.58
CA PRO A 159 16.09 2.33 -7.42
C PRO A 159 14.84 1.66 -8.01
N LYS A 160 14.99 0.67 -8.87
CA LYS A 160 13.89 -0.11 -9.46
C LYS A 160 13.34 -1.18 -8.52
N ASP A 161 14.13 -1.61 -7.54
CA ASP A 161 13.72 -2.63 -6.59
C ASP A 161 12.64 -2.09 -5.65
N ASN A 162 11.53 -2.81 -5.57
CA ASN A 162 10.50 -2.52 -4.61
C ASN A 162 10.89 -3.08 -3.24
N SER A 163 10.78 -2.23 -2.24
CA SER A 163 11.09 -2.54 -0.86
C SER A 163 9.99 -2.04 0.08
N THR A 164 9.95 -2.59 1.28
CA THR A 164 9.03 -2.15 2.33
C THR A 164 9.73 -2.10 3.66
N ALA A 165 9.27 -1.21 4.55
CA ALA A 165 9.82 -1.06 5.89
C ALA A 165 8.73 -0.70 6.91
N VAL A 166 8.85 -1.24 8.12
CA VAL A 166 8.03 -0.85 9.26
C VAL A 166 8.92 -0.73 10.50
N PHE A 167 8.68 0.31 11.28
CA PHE A 167 9.40 0.59 12.51
C PHE A 167 8.54 0.26 13.73
N ILE A 168 9.12 -0.42 14.71
CA ILE A 168 8.50 -0.74 15.98
C ILE A 168 9.16 0.13 17.04
N ALA A 169 8.42 1.13 17.49
CA ALA A 169 8.94 2.15 18.40
C ALA A 169 9.29 1.59 19.78
N GLU A 170 8.52 0.62 20.26
CA GLU A 170 8.67 0.01 21.57
C GLU A 170 10.01 -0.72 21.75
N THR A 171 10.52 -1.33 20.68
CA THR A 171 11.78 -2.09 20.68
C THR A 171 12.91 -1.38 19.94
N ASN A 172 12.64 -0.22 19.33
CA ASN A 172 13.57 0.53 18.48
C ASN A 172 14.14 -0.33 17.33
N GLU A 173 13.25 -1.11 16.71
CA GLU A 173 13.60 -2.06 15.65
C GLU A 173 12.95 -1.65 14.31
N ILE A 174 13.71 -1.79 13.23
CA ILE A 174 13.20 -1.69 11.87
C ILE A 174 13.13 -3.08 11.24
N TYR A 175 11.99 -3.36 10.59
CA TYR A 175 11.73 -4.58 9.84
C TYR A 175 11.62 -4.19 8.37
N THR A 176 12.34 -4.88 7.50
CA THR A 176 12.41 -4.56 6.07
C THR A 176 12.21 -5.80 5.20
N GLY A 177 11.63 -5.60 4.03
CA GLY A 177 11.65 -6.54 2.92
C GLY A 177 12.36 -5.86 1.74
N THR A 178 13.52 -6.37 1.33
CA THR A 178 14.38 -5.76 0.31
C THR A 178 15.39 -6.76 -0.23
N VAL A 179 16.42 -6.29 -0.94
CA VAL A 179 17.60 -7.05 -1.35
C VAL A 179 18.85 -6.49 -0.68
N SER A 180 19.81 -7.34 -0.33
CA SER A 180 20.99 -6.97 0.44
C SER A 180 22.28 -6.90 -0.36
N ASP A 181 22.23 -7.11 -1.67
CA ASP A 181 23.39 -7.09 -2.56
C ASP A 181 23.16 -6.23 -3.80
N PHE A 182 24.26 -5.83 -4.43
CA PHE A 182 24.27 -4.98 -5.62
C PHE A 182 23.60 -5.62 -6.84
N ALA A 183 23.66 -6.94 -6.96
CA ALA A 183 23.11 -7.68 -8.10
C ALA A 183 21.63 -8.02 -7.95
N GLY A 184 21.03 -7.79 -6.77
CA GLY A 184 19.62 -8.13 -6.50
C GLY A 184 19.36 -9.62 -6.27
N ASN A 185 20.41 -10.43 -6.03
CA ASN A 185 20.33 -11.88 -5.91
C ASN A 185 20.06 -12.37 -4.48
N ASP A 186 20.21 -11.51 -3.47
CA ASP A 186 20.00 -11.86 -2.06
C ASP A 186 18.77 -11.12 -1.47
N PRO A 187 17.55 -11.53 -1.84
CA PRO A 187 16.34 -10.99 -1.24
C PRO A 187 16.17 -11.47 0.20
N LEU A 188 15.64 -10.58 1.06
CA LEU A 188 15.47 -10.91 2.46
C LEU A 188 14.30 -10.18 3.12
N ILE A 189 13.77 -10.82 4.14
CA ILE A 189 13.02 -10.18 5.22
C ILE A 189 13.96 -10.06 6.41
N TYR A 190 14.20 -8.82 6.84
CA TYR A 190 15.25 -8.47 7.80
C TYR A 190 14.70 -7.65 8.96
N ARG A 191 15.26 -7.85 10.14
CA ARG A 191 15.08 -6.98 11.31
C ARG A 191 16.43 -6.45 11.74
N LYS A 192 16.52 -5.16 12.01
CA LYS A 192 17.66 -4.52 12.66
C LYS A 192 17.20 -3.74 13.89
N ARG A 193 17.87 -3.94 15.01
CA ARG A 193 17.75 -3.03 16.14
C ARG A 193 18.67 -1.84 15.90
N LEU A 194 18.13 -0.62 15.99
CA LEU A 194 18.89 0.59 15.67
C LEU A 194 19.92 0.99 16.73
N SER A 195 19.88 0.37 17.93
CA SER A 195 20.81 0.60 19.03
C SER A 195 22.10 -0.22 18.96
N ASP A 196 22.07 -1.33 18.24
CA ASP A 196 23.17 -2.30 18.13
C ASP A 196 23.16 -2.96 16.74
N ASP A 197 24.09 -3.89 16.50
CA ASP A 197 24.18 -4.62 15.24
C ASP A 197 23.43 -5.96 15.24
N ASP A 198 22.54 -6.19 16.24
CA ASP A 198 21.72 -7.40 16.27
C ASP A 198 20.68 -7.39 15.14
N GLY A 199 20.73 -8.42 14.30
CA GLY A 199 19.86 -8.57 13.15
C GLY A 199 19.39 -9.99 12.92
N LEU A 200 18.14 -10.13 12.45
CA LEU A 200 17.59 -11.41 12.00
C LEU A 200 17.22 -11.32 10.52
N ARG A 201 17.49 -12.39 9.78
CA ARG A 201 17.15 -12.46 8.36
C ARG A 201 16.59 -13.82 7.96
N THR A 202 15.90 -13.85 6.81
CA THR A 202 15.53 -15.08 6.11
C THR A 202 16.78 -15.81 5.60
N GLN A 203 16.63 -17.14 5.38
CA GLN A 203 17.70 -18.00 4.85
C GLN A 203 18.15 -17.49 3.47
N ARG A 204 19.47 -17.46 3.24
CA ARG A 204 20.09 -17.17 1.94
C ARG A 204 19.95 -18.35 0.99
N ASP A 205 19.98 -18.06 -0.30
CA ASP A 205 20.15 -19.05 -1.39
C ASP A 205 19.14 -20.20 -1.34
N ASP A 206 17.93 -19.95 -0.82
CA ASP A 206 16.84 -20.92 -0.79
C ASP A 206 15.58 -20.34 -1.43
N LEU A 207 15.32 -20.73 -2.68
CA LEU A 207 14.16 -20.30 -3.47
C LEU A 207 12.81 -20.73 -2.85
N LYS A 208 12.81 -21.72 -1.94
CA LYS A 208 11.61 -22.08 -1.18
C LYS A 208 11.26 -21.02 -0.12
N VAL A 209 12.26 -20.28 0.34
CA VAL A 209 12.10 -19.21 1.31
C VAL A 209 11.65 -17.92 0.61
N LEU A 210 12.43 -17.46 -0.37
CA LEU A 210 12.10 -16.29 -1.20
C LEU A 210 12.66 -16.49 -2.62
N ASP A 211 11.82 -16.37 -3.64
CA ASP A 211 12.24 -16.42 -5.06
C ASP A 211 11.87 -15.11 -5.76
N SER A 212 12.85 -14.23 -5.93
CA SER A 212 12.69 -12.94 -6.62
C SER A 212 11.47 -12.15 -6.14
N PRO A 213 11.32 -11.91 -4.84
CA PRO A 213 10.15 -11.25 -4.29
C PRO A 213 10.08 -9.78 -4.73
N ASN A 214 8.87 -9.34 -5.07
CA ASN A 214 8.54 -7.93 -5.24
C ASN A 214 7.72 -7.49 -4.02
N PHE A 215 8.35 -6.77 -3.11
CA PHE A 215 7.71 -6.33 -1.87
C PHE A 215 6.76 -5.16 -2.14
N VAL A 216 5.55 -5.24 -1.57
CA VAL A 216 4.47 -4.26 -1.77
C VAL A 216 4.20 -3.45 -0.51
N ALA A 217 4.03 -4.13 0.63
CA ALA A 217 3.72 -3.47 1.90
C ALA A 217 4.20 -4.30 3.10
N SER A 218 4.38 -3.61 4.24
CA SER A 218 4.55 -4.25 5.54
C SER A 218 3.88 -3.42 6.63
N PHE A 219 3.38 -4.09 7.65
CA PHE A 219 2.84 -3.45 8.85
C PHE A 219 2.88 -4.38 10.06
N ALA A 220 2.86 -3.78 11.24
CA ALA A 220 2.74 -4.51 12.49
C ALA A 220 1.27 -4.71 12.86
N TYR A 221 0.92 -5.92 13.31
CA TYR A 221 -0.39 -6.22 13.84
C TYR A 221 -0.31 -7.29 14.94
N GLY A 222 -0.74 -6.94 16.15
CA GLY A 222 -0.56 -7.78 17.33
C GLY A 222 0.93 -8.05 17.60
N GLU A 223 1.28 -9.30 17.86
CA GLU A 223 2.66 -9.76 18.14
C GLU A 223 3.52 -9.98 16.89
N HIS A 224 3.00 -9.67 15.71
CA HIS A 224 3.64 -10.01 14.44
C HIS A 224 3.90 -8.78 13.59
N VAL A 225 4.86 -8.93 12.66
CA VAL A 225 5.05 -8.07 11.51
C VAL A 225 4.70 -8.88 10.27
N TYR A 226 3.85 -8.30 9.41
CA TYR A 226 3.37 -8.91 8.17
C TYR A 226 4.02 -8.23 6.98
N PHE A 227 4.42 -9.07 5.98
CA PHE A 227 5.00 -8.62 4.71
C PHE A 227 4.12 -9.11 3.57
N TRP A 228 3.74 -8.22 2.67
CA TRP A 228 2.89 -8.47 1.51
C TRP A 228 3.72 -8.28 0.26
N TYR A 229 3.78 -9.29 -0.58
CA TYR A 229 4.63 -9.31 -1.76
C TYR A 229 4.11 -10.28 -2.81
N ARG A 230 4.72 -10.31 -3.97
CA ARG A 230 4.57 -11.37 -4.97
C ARG A 230 5.93 -11.96 -5.28
N GLU A 231 5.96 -13.25 -5.59
CA GLU A 231 7.20 -13.97 -5.91
C GLU A 231 6.95 -15.08 -6.92
N TRP A 232 8.00 -15.59 -7.55
CA TRP A 232 7.92 -16.85 -8.27
C TRP A 232 7.56 -17.97 -7.29
N ALA A 233 6.55 -18.76 -7.68
CA ALA A 233 6.04 -19.82 -6.82
C ALA A 233 6.83 -21.11 -7.03
N ALA A 234 7.67 -21.47 -6.06
CA ALA A 234 8.44 -22.72 -6.09
C ALA A 234 7.55 -23.97 -6.11
N GLU A 235 6.29 -23.85 -5.65
CA GLU A 235 5.30 -24.92 -5.63
C GLU A 235 4.40 -25.00 -6.87
N ALA A 236 4.58 -24.11 -7.85
CA ALA A 236 3.84 -24.19 -9.11
C ALA A 236 4.33 -25.39 -9.95
N THR A 237 3.42 -26.27 -10.35
CA THR A 237 3.72 -27.55 -11.00
C THR A 237 3.41 -27.59 -12.49
N ASP A 238 2.76 -26.55 -13.03
CA ASP A 238 2.16 -26.58 -14.37
C ASP A 238 3.12 -26.18 -15.51
N GLY A 239 4.40 -26.50 -15.37
CA GLY A 239 5.40 -26.37 -16.43
C GLY A 239 5.96 -24.97 -16.64
N ASP A 240 5.18 -23.90 -16.47
CA ASP A 240 5.61 -22.52 -16.56
C ASP A 240 5.82 -21.91 -15.16
N ARG A 241 6.83 -21.07 -15.02
CA ARG A 241 7.04 -20.30 -13.79
C ARG A 241 5.85 -19.36 -13.58
N GLN A 242 5.19 -19.49 -12.43
CA GLN A 242 4.05 -18.66 -12.06
C GLN A 242 4.40 -17.72 -10.90
N VAL A 243 3.90 -16.50 -10.97
CA VAL A 243 3.97 -15.55 -9.85
C VAL A 243 2.75 -15.74 -8.97
N TYR A 244 2.96 -15.80 -7.64
CA TYR A 244 1.88 -15.80 -6.66
C TYR A 244 1.99 -14.65 -5.68
N ALA A 245 0.84 -14.06 -5.35
CA ALA A 245 0.72 -13.12 -4.26
C ALA A 245 0.87 -13.83 -2.91
N ARG A 246 1.64 -13.24 -2.01
CA ARG A 246 2.01 -13.77 -0.70
C ARG A 246 1.72 -12.80 0.43
N VAL A 247 1.43 -13.37 1.57
CA VAL A 247 1.66 -12.73 2.85
C VAL A 247 2.59 -13.61 3.68
N ALA A 248 3.60 -12.97 4.30
CA ALA A 248 4.45 -13.63 5.30
C ALA A 248 4.31 -12.94 6.64
N ARG A 249 4.66 -13.63 7.71
CA ARG A 249 4.76 -13.02 9.05
C ARG A 249 6.01 -13.49 9.77
N VAL A 250 6.47 -12.63 10.67
CA VAL A 250 7.50 -12.92 11.69
C VAL A 250 7.04 -12.41 13.04
N CYS A 251 7.56 -13.00 14.12
CA CYS A 251 7.26 -12.56 15.49
C CYS A 251 8.15 -11.37 15.88
N LYS A 252 7.59 -10.35 16.53
CA LYS A 252 8.33 -9.19 17.04
C LYS A 252 9.37 -9.56 18.12
N GLY A 253 9.10 -10.59 18.90
CA GLY A 253 9.98 -11.07 19.97
C GLY A 253 10.98 -12.14 19.57
N ASP A 254 11.11 -12.47 18.26
CA ASP A 254 12.05 -13.49 17.79
C ASP A 254 13.51 -13.04 18.00
N LYS A 255 14.32 -13.88 18.61
CA LYS A 255 15.75 -13.64 18.89
C LYS A 255 16.67 -14.53 18.06
N GLY A 256 16.12 -15.22 17.06
CA GLY A 256 16.81 -16.27 16.33
C GLY A 256 16.85 -17.60 17.10
N GLY A 257 17.44 -18.60 16.48
CA GLY A 257 17.66 -19.91 17.09
C GLY A 257 18.95 -19.98 17.89
N ALA A 258 19.21 -21.15 18.49
CA ALA A 258 20.54 -21.47 19.03
C ALA A 258 21.57 -21.48 17.88
N ARG A 259 22.88 -21.32 18.19
CA ARG A 259 23.95 -21.39 17.18
C ARG A 259 23.90 -22.73 16.43
N PRO A 260 24.07 -22.74 15.09
CA PRO A 260 24.47 -21.63 14.20
C PRO A 260 23.31 -20.76 13.67
N ALA A 261 22.06 -20.94 14.13
CA ALA A 261 20.85 -20.27 13.58
C ALA A 261 20.52 -18.95 14.29
N HIS A 262 21.46 -18.32 15.00
CA HIS A 262 21.21 -17.12 15.81
C HIS A 262 20.85 -15.86 14.99
N GLU A 263 21.22 -15.79 13.71
CA GLU A 263 20.87 -14.68 12.81
C GLU A 263 19.65 -14.98 11.94
N ARG A 264 18.96 -16.10 12.17
CA ARG A 264 17.85 -16.56 11.32
C ARG A 264 16.53 -16.49 12.05
N TRP A 265 15.50 -16.13 11.34
CA TRP A 265 14.13 -16.21 11.83
C TRP A 265 13.77 -17.64 12.24
N THR A 266 13.21 -17.79 13.43
CA THR A 266 12.58 -19.04 13.87
C THR A 266 11.07 -19.02 13.64
N SER A 267 10.51 -17.87 13.28
CA SER A 267 9.08 -17.62 13.18
C SER A 267 8.59 -17.28 11.77
N PHE A 268 9.48 -17.24 10.76
CA PHE A 268 9.12 -16.90 9.41
C PHE A 268 8.20 -17.95 8.79
N VAL A 269 7.00 -17.54 8.40
CA VAL A 269 6.01 -18.34 7.66
C VAL A 269 5.38 -17.51 6.56
N LYS A 270 5.00 -18.14 5.42
CA LYS A 270 4.35 -17.49 4.30
C LYS A 270 3.17 -18.30 3.77
N ALA A 271 2.19 -17.61 3.16
CA ALA A 271 1.02 -18.24 2.55
C ALA A 271 0.64 -17.52 1.26
N ARG A 272 0.00 -18.25 0.34
CA ARG A 272 -0.59 -17.66 -0.87
C ARG A 272 -1.86 -16.90 -0.52
N LEU A 273 -2.06 -15.73 -1.14
CA LEU A 273 -3.33 -15.00 -1.15
C LEU A 273 -4.17 -15.48 -2.34
N ASN A 274 -5.45 -15.71 -2.12
CA ASN A 274 -6.38 -16.08 -3.18
C ASN A 274 -7.34 -14.92 -3.49
N CYS A 275 -7.10 -14.25 -4.61
CA CYS A 275 -8.04 -13.31 -5.23
C CYS A 275 -8.44 -13.89 -6.57
N SER A 276 -9.67 -14.36 -6.70
CA SER A 276 -10.13 -15.05 -7.91
C SER A 276 -11.58 -14.74 -8.23
N TYR A 277 -11.93 -14.84 -9.51
CA TYR A 277 -13.31 -14.82 -9.96
C TYR A 277 -13.82 -16.27 -10.10
N PRO A 278 -14.94 -16.63 -9.43
CA PRO A 278 -15.44 -17.99 -9.45
C PRO A 278 -16.01 -18.34 -10.83
N ALA A 279 -15.57 -19.48 -11.35
CA ALA A 279 -16.07 -20.10 -12.57
C ALA A 279 -15.86 -21.62 -12.47
N ASN A 280 -16.22 -22.40 -13.50
CA ASN A 280 -15.90 -23.83 -13.55
C ASN A 280 -14.40 -24.07 -13.36
N THR A 281 -13.56 -23.25 -13.99
CA THR A 281 -12.14 -23.08 -13.66
C THR A 281 -11.97 -21.67 -13.13
N PRO A 282 -11.61 -21.48 -11.84
CA PRO A 282 -11.45 -20.15 -11.26
C PRO A 282 -10.42 -19.32 -12.02
N PHE A 283 -10.74 -18.05 -12.24
CA PHE A 283 -9.81 -17.10 -12.84
C PHE A 283 -9.05 -16.37 -11.72
N TYR A 284 -7.73 -16.51 -11.68
CA TYR A 284 -6.88 -15.98 -10.62
C TYR A 284 -6.20 -14.67 -11.00
N PHE A 285 -6.22 -13.72 -10.06
CA PHE A 285 -5.39 -12.52 -10.10
C PHE A 285 -4.20 -12.76 -9.18
N ASN A 286 -3.05 -13.03 -9.77
CA ASN A 286 -1.89 -13.55 -9.04
C ASN A 286 -0.84 -12.48 -8.68
N GLU A 287 -0.89 -11.30 -9.30
CA GLU A 287 0.10 -10.27 -9.07
C GLU A 287 -0.43 -9.19 -8.13
N LEU A 288 0.09 -9.18 -6.91
CA LEU A 288 -0.21 -8.14 -5.91
C LEU A 288 0.44 -6.82 -6.30
N GLN A 289 -0.33 -5.74 -6.39
CA GLN A 289 0.15 -4.41 -6.77
C GLN A 289 0.16 -3.42 -5.61
N ALA A 290 -0.87 -3.43 -4.78
CA ALA A 290 -0.99 -2.52 -3.65
C ALA A 290 -1.78 -3.14 -2.50
N VAL A 291 -1.53 -2.67 -1.28
CA VAL A 291 -2.16 -3.17 -0.05
C VAL A 291 -2.49 -1.99 0.85
N SER A 292 -3.72 -1.95 1.39
CA SER A 292 -4.13 -0.94 2.35
C SER A 292 -3.49 -1.16 3.73
N LYS A 293 -3.52 -0.14 4.57
CA LYS A 293 -3.37 -0.34 6.02
C LYS A 293 -4.53 -1.21 6.52
N PRO A 294 -4.33 -1.96 7.65
CA PRO A 294 -5.42 -2.63 8.33
C PRO A 294 -6.51 -1.64 8.78
N VAL A 295 -7.77 -1.93 8.46
CA VAL A 295 -8.91 -1.09 8.82
C VAL A 295 -10.02 -1.93 9.45
N PRO A 296 -10.87 -1.36 10.33
CA PRO A 296 -12.02 -2.07 10.88
C PRO A 296 -13.00 -2.49 9.78
N SER A 297 -13.60 -3.67 9.94
CA SER A 297 -14.76 -4.10 9.15
C SER A 297 -16.00 -3.27 9.49
N ASN A 298 -16.90 -3.17 8.54
CA ASN A 298 -18.17 -2.45 8.73
C ASN A 298 -19.12 -3.19 9.69
N ASP A 299 -19.03 -4.53 9.77
CA ASP A 299 -20.10 -5.36 10.34
C ASP A 299 -19.80 -5.93 11.74
N ASP A 300 -18.58 -6.43 11.97
CA ASP A 300 -18.30 -7.32 13.11
C ASP A 300 -17.08 -6.91 13.94
N GLY A 301 -16.51 -5.74 13.67
CA GLY A 301 -15.31 -5.26 14.35
C GLY A 301 -14.04 -6.05 14.02
N SER A 302 -14.08 -6.98 13.06
CA SER A 302 -12.90 -7.64 12.54
C SER A 302 -12.01 -6.63 11.80
N VAL A 303 -10.76 -6.97 11.56
CA VAL A 303 -9.82 -6.10 10.84
C VAL A 303 -9.61 -6.65 9.43
N LEU A 304 -9.82 -5.78 8.45
CA LEU A 304 -9.67 -6.06 7.02
C LEU A 304 -8.41 -5.41 6.45
N VAL A 305 -7.87 -6.04 5.42
CA VAL A 305 -6.85 -5.49 4.53
C VAL A 305 -7.36 -5.63 3.11
N TYR A 306 -7.45 -4.51 2.42
CA TYR A 306 -7.82 -4.45 1.00
C TYR A 306 -6.56 -4.49 0.15
N ALA A 307 -6.62 -5.21 -0.96
CA ALA A 307 -5.47 -5.34 -1.84
C ALA A 307 -5.88 -5.30 -3.31
N VAL A 308 -5.04 -4.68 -4.12
CA VAL A 308 -5.15 -4.60 -5.58
C VAL A 308 -4.29 -5.70 -6.19
N PHE A 309 -4.88 -6.42 -7.12
CA PHE A 309 -4.24 -7.48 -7.89
C PHE A 309 -4.38 -7.21 -9.39
N THR A 310 -3.42 -7.70 -10.15
CA THR A 310 -3.49 -7.74 -11.62
C THR A 310 -3.26 -9.15 -12.14
N THR A 311 -3.58 -9.34 -13.40
CA THR A 311 -3.12 -10.48 -14.17
C THR A 311 -1.67 -10.26 -14.62
N PRO A 312 -0.90 -11.32 -14.95
CA PRO A 312 0.44 -11.18 -15.52
C PRO A 312 0.42 -10.41 -16.85
N ASP A 313 1.52 -9.69 -17.14
CA ASP A 313 1.68 -8.94 -18.40
C ASP A 313 1.57 -9.82 -19.66
N SER A 314 1.85 -11.12 -19.54
CA SER A 314 1.72 -12.11 -20.61
C SER A 314 0.28 -12.52 -20.91
N SER A 315 -0.70 -12.06 -20.12
CA SER A 315 -2.12 -12.40 -20.26
C SER A 315 -2.97 -11.17 -20.61
N VAL A 316 -4.28 -11.38 -20.71
CA VAL A 316 -5.23 -10.26 -20.82
C VAL A 316 -5.14 -9.40 -19.56
N ARG A 317 -4.78 -8.13 -19.72
CA ARG A 317 -4.60 -7.20 -18.60
C ARG A 317 -5.92 -6.90 -17.93
N MET A 318 -6.02 -7.29 -16.68
CA MET A 318 -7.18 -7.05 -15.82
C MET A 318 -6.71 -6.70 -14.41
N SER A 319 -7.52 -5.96 -13.67
CA SER A 319 -7.26 -5.64 -12.27
C SER A 319 -8.44 -6.05 -11.41
N ALA A 320 -8.14 -6.43 -10.16
CA ALA A 320 -9.15 -6.79 -9.18
C ALA A 320 -8.82 -6.22 -7.80
N VAL A 321 -9.86 -5.98 -6.99
CA VAL A 321 -9.75 -5.61 -5.58
C VAL A 321 -10.34 -6.73 -4.75
N CYS A 322 -9.54 -7.28 -3.84
CA CYS A 322 -9.97 -8.27 -2.86
C CYS A 322 -9.69 -7.77 -1.43
N ALA A 323 -10.47 -8.25 -0.46
CA ALA A 323 -10.24 -7.98 0.95
C ALA A 323 -9.97 -9.28 1.72
N PHE A 324 -9.13 -9.19 2.74
CA PHE A 324 -8.71 -10.30 3.58
C PHE A 324 -8.89 -9.97 5.05
N ARG A 325 -9.35 -10.93 5.85
CA ARG A 325 -9.49 -10.78 7.31
C ARG A 325 -8.18 -11.11 8.00
N MET A 326 -7.72 -10.23 8.88
CA MET A 326 -6.48 -10.47 9.65
C MET A 326 -6.58 -11.66 10.60
N ASP A 327 -7.77 -11.93 11.16
CA ASP A 327 -8.01 -13.12 11.99
C ASP A 327 -7.95 -14.43 11.18
N ALA A 328 -8.43 -14.44 9.93
CA ALA A 328 -8.32 -15.58 9.04
C ALA A 328 -6.86 -15.85 8.66
N ILE A 329 -6.09 -14.80 8.34
CA ILE A 329 -4.64 -14.89 8.10
C ILE A 329 -3.94 -15.48 9.34
N LYS A 330 -4.21 -14.91 10.52
CA LYS A 330 -3.64 -15.39 11.78
C LYS A 330 -3.99 -16.86 12.05
N ARG A 331 -5.26 -17.23 11.90
CA ARG A 331 -5.74 -18.60 12.11
C ARG A 331 -5.06 -19.61 11.17
N LEU A 332 -4.86 -19.25 9.90
CA LEU A 332 -4.19 -20.13 8.94
C LEU A 332 -2.74 -20.36 9.37
N PHE A 333 -2.00 -19.35 9.78
CA PHE A 333 -0.63 -19.52 10.24
C PHE A 333 -0.54 -20.29 11.56
N ASP A 334 -1.51 -20.14 12.44
CA ASP A 334 -1.48 -20.79 13.76
C ASP A 334 -1.93 -22.25 13.70
N TYR A 335 -2.80 -22.63 12.74
CA TYR A 335 -3.45 -23.95 12.74
C TYR A 335 -3.43 -24.65 11.38
N GLY A 336 -3.14 -23.98 10.27
CA GLY A 336 -3.12 -24.56 8.92
C GLY A 336 -1.98 -25.57 8.75
N HIS A 337 -1.99 -26.32 7.64
CA HIS A 337 -0.96 -27.30 7.33
C HIS A 337 0.25 -26.61 6.68
N PHE A 338 1.45 -27.11 6.97
CA PHE A 338 2.62 -26.76 6.20
C PHE A 338 2.63 -27.49 4.85
N LYS A 339 3.16 -26.84 3.83
CA LYS A 339 3.40 -27.44 2.52
C LYS A 339 4.85 -27.88 2.45
N VAL A 340 5.07 -29.14 2.11
CA VAL A 340 6.40 -29.74 2.11
C VAL A 340 6.70 -30.42 0.78
N GLN A 341 7.96 -30.39 0.40
CA GLN A 341 8.54 -31.12 -0.71
C GLN A 341 9.68 -31.98 -0.16
N GLN A 342 9.51 -33.29 -0.17
CA GLN A 342 10.48 -34.22 0.46
C GLN A 342 11.82 -34.29 -0.29
N THR A 343 11.78 -34.32 -1.61
CA THR A 343 12.94 -34.26 -2.50
C THR A 343 12.68 -33.26 -3.62
N ALA A 344 13.71 -32.78 -4.30
CA ALA A 344 13.56 -31.82 -5.40
C ALA A 344 12.62 -32.32 -6.54
N GLN A 345 12.44 -33.63 -6.67
CA GLN A 345 11.58 -34.27 -7.67
C GLN A 345 10.19 -34.63 -7.14
N SER A 346 9.97 -34.52 -5.82
CA SER A 346 8.67 -34.84 -5.22
C SER A 346 7.66 -33.75 -5.46
N LEU A 347 6.38 -34.13 -5.51
CA LEU A 347 5.29 -33.15 -5.48
C LEU A 347 5.22 -32.44 -4.13
N TRP A 348 4.77 -31.20 -4.17
CA TRP A 348 4.46 -30.43 -2.97
C TRP A 348 3.18 -30.95 -2.32
N MET A 349 3.26 -31.43 -1.09
CA MET A 349 2.17 -32.07 -0.37
C MET A 349 1.92 -31.38 0.98
N PRO A 350 0.67 -31.46 1.52
CA PRO A 350 0.45 -31.06 2.90
C PRO A 350 1.25 -31.96 3.85
N TYR A 351 1.92 -31.37 4.81
CA TYR A 351 2.61 -32.11 5.86
C TYR A 351 1.59 -32.83 6.73
N ARG A 352 1.51 -34.15 6.58
CA ARG A 352 0.66 -35.06 7.36
C ARG A 352 1.56 -35.91 8.23
N SER A 353 1.88 -35.43 9.43
CA SER A 353 2.50 -36.28 10.44
C SER A 353 1.44 -36.75 11.42
N HIS A 354 1.35 -38.04 11.66
CA HIS A 354 0.61 -38.61 12.78
C HIS A 354 1.35 -38.35 14.11
N GLN A 355 2.63 -37.99 14.06
CA GLN A 355 3.37 -37.47 15.18
C GLN A 355 3.07 -35.98 15.33
N MET A 356 2.70 -35.55 16.52
CA MET A 356 2.47 -34.13 16.83
C MET A 356 3.65 -33.31 16.30
N ILE A 357 3.33 -32.29 15.47
CA ILE A 357 4.27 -31.19 15.23
C ILE A 357 4.76 -30.75 16.60
N SER A 358 6.09 -30.65 16.75
CA SER A 358 6.73 -30.32 18.04
C SER A 358 5.99 -29.18 18.78
N VAL A 359 5.95 -29.29 20.09
CA VAL A 359 5.45 -28.19 20.94
C VAL A 359 6.68 -27.41 21.40
N PRO A 360 6.77 -26.09 21.14
CA PRO A 360 5.80 -25.25 20.44
C PRO A 360 5.76 -25.50 18.93
N ARG A 361 4.61 -25.16 18.30
CA ARG A 361 4.44 -25.29 16.84
C ARG A 361 5.52 -24.49 16.10
N PRO A 362 6.14 -25.03 15.03
CA PRO A 362 7.08 -24.28 14.21
C PRO A 362 6.46 -22.97 13.69
N GLY A 363 7.21 -21.88 13.76
CA GLY A 363 6.74 -20.56 13.33
C GLY A 363 5.82 -19.81 14.31
N SER A 364 5.59 -20.35 15.52
CA SER A 364 4.84 -19.66 16.57
C SER A 364 5.73 -18.69 17.35
N CYS A 365 5.13 -17.62 17.89
CA CYS A 365 5.81 -16.72 18.81
C CYS A 365 6.00 -17.40 20.19
N VAL A 366 7.21 -17.31 20.71
CA VAL A 366 7.60 -17.86 22.02
C VAL A 366 8.35 -16.81 22.83
N ALA A 367 8.34 -16.95 24.14
CA ALA A 367 9.02 -15.99 25.03
C ALA A 367 10.54 -15.92 24.80
N ASP A 368 11.16 -17.05 24.46
CA ASP A 368 12.59 -17.15 24.20
C ASP A 368 12.86 -18.16 23.07
N SER A 369 13.03 -17.66 21.85
CA SER A 369 13.22 -18.48 20.65
C SER A 369 14.58 -19.20 20.62
N THR A 370 15.57 -18.73 21.38
CA THR A 370 16.89 -19.37 21.47
C THR A 370 16.83 -20.75 22.13
N LYS A 371 15.74 -21.03 22.86
CA LYS A 371 15.50 -22.33 23.56
C LYS A 371 14.64 -23.30 22.73
N LEU A 372 14.25 -22.93 21.52
CA LEU A 372 13.50 -23.81 20.64
C LEU A 372 14.31 -25.07 20.30
N PRO A 373 13.67 -26.26 20.26
CA PRO A 373 14.32 -27.47 19.78
C PRO A 373 14.89 -27.29 18.38
N GLU A 374 16.09 -27.81 18.13
CA GLU A 374 16.76 -27.74 16.83
C GLU A 374 15.88 -28.32 15.70
N SER A 375 15.14 -29.41 16.00
CA SER A 375 14.19 -30.00 15.05
C SER A 375 13.09 -29.02 14.63
N THR A 376 12.57 -28.20 15.56
CA THR A 376 11.56 -27.17 15.28
C THR A 376 12.14 -26.07 14.40
N VAL A 377 13.32 -25.56 14.72
CA VAL A 377 14.00 -24.52 13.94
C VAL A 377 14.36 -25.03 12.55
N SER A 378 14.93 -26.25 12.47
CA SER A 378 15.26 -26.88 11.19
C SER A 378 14.04 -27.15 10.31
N PHE A 379 12.91 -27.54 10.91
CA PHE A 379 11.66 -27.75 10.17
C PHE A 379 11.17 -26.45 9.54
N ILE A 380 11.03 -25.37 10.33
CA ILE A 380 10.46 -24.12 9.80
C ILE A 380 11.39 -23.43 8.79
N THR A 381 12.69 -23.53 8.97
CA THR A 381 13.66 -22.99 8.01
C THR A 381 13.52 -23.64 6.62
N ARG A 382 13.21 -24.94 6.57
CA ARG A 382 13.06 -25.67 5.30
C ARG A 382 11.66 -25.60 4.70
N ASN A 383 10.62 -25.42 5.52
CA ASN A 383 9.22 -25.53 5.13
C ASN A 383 8.39 -24.33 5.65
N PRO A 384 8.71 -23.10 5.24
CA PRO A 384 7.97 -21.93 5.73
C PRO A 384 6.61 -21.72 5.04
N LEU A 385 6.30 -22.46 3.98
CA LEU A 385 5.11 -22.28 3.16
C LEU A 385 3.91 -23.04 3.75
N MET A 386 2.78 -22.33 3.89
CA MET A 386 1.51 -22.96 4.25
C MET A 386 0.89 -23.66 3.04
N HIS A 387 0.16 -24.74 3.31
CA HIS A 387 -0.49 -25.52 2.25
C HIS A 387 -1.73 -24.81 1.72
N GLU A 388 -2.58 -24.33 2.60
CA GLU A 388 -3.81 -23.64 2.26
C GLU A 388 -3.50 -22.20 1.83
N ALA A 389 -4.27 -21.71 0.83
CA ALA A 389 -4.28 -20.31 0.48
C ALA A 389 -5.23 -19.54 1.42
N ILE A 390 -4.92 -18.28 1.67
CA ILE A 390 -5.80 -17.37 2.41
C ILE A 390 -6.92 -16.93 1.46
N PRO A 391 -8.18 -17.23 1.77
CA PRO A 391 -9.32 -16.83 0.94
C PRO A 391 -9.60 -15.33 1.12
N ALA A 392 -10.09 -14.69 0.06
CA ALA A 392 -10.73 -13.39 0.17
C ALA A 392 -12.04 -13.51 1.00
N ILE A 393 -12.50 -12.39 1.57
CA ILE A 393 -13.74 -12.37 2.39
C ILE A 393 -14.99 -12.68 1.59
N ARG A 394 -14.94 -12.50 0.27
CA ARG A 394 -16.03 -12.78 -0.66
C ARG A 394 -15.57 -13.79 -1.73
N PRO A 395 -16.51 -14.57 -2.27
CA PRO A 395 -16.21 -15.48 -3.38
C PRO A 395 -15.76 -14.76 -4.65
N ARG A 396 -16.20 -13.49 -4.84
CA ARG A 396 -15.85 -12.62 -5.96
C ARG A 396 -15.03 -11.45 -5.47
N PRO A 397 -14.13 -10.89 -6.31
CA PRO A 397 -13.50 -9.61 -6.01
C PRO A 397 -14.54 -8.50 -5.79
N ILE A 398 -14.20 -7.52 -4.95
CA ILE A 398 -15.03 -6.32 -4.70
C ILE A 398 -15.21 -5.52 -5.99
N LEU A 399 -14.16 -5.39 -6.77
CA LEU A 399 -14.16 -4.72 -8.08
C LEU A 399 -13.29 -5.52 -9.05
N VAL A 400 -13.72 -5.63 -10.30
CA VAL A 400 -12.92 -6.13 -11.42
C VAL A 400 -12.92 -5.08 -12.53
N GLN A 401 -11.75 -4.74 -13.04
CA GLN A 401 -11.60 -3.91 -14.24
C GLN A 401 -11.07 -4.74 -15.40
N GLY A 402 -11.75 -4.66 -16.55
CA GLY A 402 -11.37 -5.32 -17.78
C GLY A 402 -10.24 -4.60 -18.53
N PRO A 403 -9.78 -5.20 -19.65
CA PRO A 403 -8.62 -4.73 -20.40
C PRO A 403 -8.83 -3.39 -21.12
N GLU A 404 -10.06 -2.96 -21.29
CA GLU A 404 -10.42 -1.66 -21.88
C GLU A 404 -10.21 -0.48 -20.93
N LYS A 405 -9.98 -0.75 -19.65
CA LYS A 405 -9.77 0.26 -18.61
C LYS A 405 -8.30 0.28 -18.16
N ALA A 406 -7.90 1.41 -17.60
CA ALA A 406 -6.57 1.55 -17.02
C ALA A 406 -6.39 0.62 -15.82
N GLU A 407 -5.20 0.03 -15.70
CA GLU A 407 -4.86 -0.86 -14.57
C GLU A 407 -4.89 -0.11 -13.24
N LEU A 408 -5.32 -0.80 -12.19
CA LEU A 408 -5.26 -0.31 -10.83
C LEU A 408 -3.81 -0.44 -10.30
N THR A 409 -3.29 0.63 -9.73
CA THR A 409 -1.90 0.70 -9.26
C THR A 409 -1.76 0.88 -7.76
N GLN A 410 -2.72 1.55 -7.12
CA GLN A 410 -2.65 1.91 -5.71
C GLN A 410 -4.02 1.81 -5.04
N ILE A 411 -4.00 1.73 -3.70
CA ILE A 411 -5.21 1.74 -2.87
C ILE A 411 -4.98 2.54 -1.58
N ALA A 412 -5.96 3.39 -1.25
CA ALA A 412 -6.11 3.98 0.07
C ALA A 412 -7.54 3.78 0.56
N VAL A 413 -7.75 3.74 1.86
CA VAL A 413 -9.07 3.51 2.46
C VAL A 413 -9.37 4.62 3.45
N ALA A 414 -10.55 5.24 3.32
CA ALA A 414 -11.16 6.04 4.38
C ALA A 414 -12.15 5.11 5.12
N PRO A 415 -11.81 4.71 6.36
CA PRO A 415 -12.58 3.71 7.07
C PRO A 415 -13.75 4.31 7.83
N GLN A 416 -14.77 3.50 8.09
CA GLN A 416 -15.83 3.75 9.07
C GLN A 416 -16.64 5.03 8.82
N ILE A 417 -16.90 5.36 7.56
CA ILE A 417 -17.78 6.47 7.19
C ILE A 417 -19.20 6.09 7.57
N ARG A 418 -19.81 6.88 8.43
CA ARG A 418 -21.16 6.62 8.93
C ARG A 418 -22.20 7.16 7.96
N SER A 419 -23.08 6.30 7.45
CA SER A 419 -24.23 6.71 6.63
C SER A 419 -25.34 7.39 7.48
N VAL A 420 -26.30 8.03 6.82
CA VAL A 420 -27.48 8.64 7.49
C VAL A 420 -28.23 7.62 8.34
N ARG A 421 -28.29 6.36 7.92
CA ARG A 421 -28.90 5.25 8.67
C ARG A 421 -28.05 4.72 9.82
N GLY A 422 -26.87 5.28 10.04
CA GLY A 422 -25.94 4.89 11.11
C GLY A 422 -25.09 3.66 10.80
N VAL A 423 -25.15 3.10 9.60
CA VAL A 423 -24.30 2.01 9.14
C VAL A 423 -22.94 2.57 8.74
N HIS A 424 -21.86 1.86 9.09
CA HIS A 424 -20.49 2.24 8.73
C HIS A 424 -20.09 1.60 7.40
N HIS A 425 -19.33 2.34 6.61
CA HIS A 425 -18.82 1.91 5.30
C HIS A 425 -17.36 2.28 5.16
N ASN A 426 -16.58 1.43 4.47
CA ASN A 426 -15.22 1.74 4.06
C ASN A 426 -15.26 2.28 2.62
N ALA A 427 -14.72 3.48 2.40
CA ALA A 427 -14.53 4.03 1.07
C ALA A 427 -13.13 3.69 0.56
N LEU A 428 -13.07 3.03 -0.60
CA LEU A 428 -11.84 2.64 -1.26
C LEU A 428 -11.51 3.68 -2.35
N TYR A 429 -10.29 4.21 -2.32
CA TYR A 429 -9.73 5.08 -3.35
C TYR A 429 -8.67 4.29 -4.11
N LEU A 430 -8.88 4.11 -5.40
CA LEU A 430 -8.05 3.28 -6.27
C LEU A 430 -7.32 4.15 -7.28
N GLY A 431 -6.01 4.15 -7.24
CA GLY A 431 -5.16 4.82 -8.24
C GLY A 431 -5.03 3.98 -9.49
N THR A 432 -4.91 4.65 -10.64
CA THR A 432 -4.80 3.99 -11.94
C THR A 432 -3.51 4.36 -12.68
N SER A 433 -3.15 3.55 -13.67
CA SER A 433 -1.97 3.75 -14.52
C SER A 433 -2.07 5.00 -15.42
N ASN A 434 -3.26 5.59 -15.59
CA ASN A 434 -3.49 6.79 -16.40
C ASN A 434 -3.84 8.03 -15.57
N GLY A 435 -3.52 8.06 -14.26
CA GLY A 435 -3.66 9.27 -13.44
C GLY A 435 -5.07 9.55 -12.92
N ARG A 436 -5.95 8.56 -12.92
CA ARG A 436 -7.28 8.67 -12.34
C ARG A 436 -7.32 8.06 -10.95
N VAL A 437 -8.15 8.62 -10.10
CA VAL A 437 -8.59 8.01 -8.85
C VAL A 437 -10.04 7.57 -9.01
N LEU A 438 -10.30 6.31 -8.71
CA LEU A 438 -11.64 5.75 -8.66
C LEU A 438 -12.06 5.65 -7.18
N LYS A 439 -13.30 6.01 -6.88
CA LYS A 439 -13.90 5.82 -5.57
C LYS A 439 -14.91 4.69 -5.61
N VAL A 440 -14.86 3.82 -4.61
CA VAL A 440 -15.72 2.65 -4.46
C VAL A 440 -16.14 2.57 -2.99
N ILE A 441 -17.40 2.33 -2.71
CA ILE A 441 -17.86 2.03 -1.35
C ILE A 441 -17.97 0.51 -1.21
N ASP A 442 -17.34 -0.04 -0.17
CA ASP A 442 -17.46 -1.46 0.16
C ASP A 442 -18.83 -1.72 0.81
N VAL A 443 -19.74 -2.29 0.03
CA VAL A 443 -21.08 -2.66 0.47
C VAL A 443 -21.17 -4.18 0.53
N VAL A 444 -21.58 -4.71 1.67
CA VAL A 444 -21.68 -6.17 1.89
C VAL A 444 -22.80 -6.75 1.04
N ASP A 445 -22.52 -7.91 0.41
CA ASP A 445 -23.46 -8.73 -0.36
C ASP A 445 -24.06 -8.12 -1.64
N GLU A 446 -23.54 -7.01 -2.12
CA GLU A 446 -23.99 -6.38 -3.37
C GLU A 446 -22.85 -6.25 -4.41
N ASP A 447 -23.23 -6.12 -5.69
CA ASP A 447 -22.30 -5.80 -6.76
C ASP A 447 -21.78 -4.38 -6.59
N THR A 448 -20.52 -4.25 -6.24
CA THR A 448 -19.88 -2.98 -5.99
C THR A 448 -19.59 -2.25 -7.31
N CYS A 449 -19.93 -0.98 -7.39
CA CYS A 449 -19.66 -0.14 -8.56
C CYS A 449 -18.67 0.99 -8.25
N VAL A 450 -18.10 1.55 -9.32
CA VAL A 450 -17.30 2.78 -9.23
C VAL A 450 -18.28 3.95 -9.13
N ILE A 451 -18.30 4.62 -7.99
CA ILE A 451 -19.22 5.73 -7.72
C ILE A 451 -18.66 7.08 -8.18
N GLU A 452 -17.36 7.22 -8.27
CA GLU A 452 -16.72 8.42 -8.77
C GLU A 452 -15.40 8.07 -9.46
N SER A 453 -15.08 8.80 -10.55
CA SER A 453 -13.80 8.74 -11.27
C SER A 453 -13.27 10.14 -11.49
N VAL A 454 -12.13 10.45 -10.88
CA VAL A 454 -11.51 11.78 -10.92
C VAL A 454 -10.18 11.73 -11.65
N HIS A 455 -10.00 12.56 -12.69
CA HIS A 455 -8.71 12.75 -13.34
C HIS A 455 -7.92 13.79 -12.55
N VAL A 456 -6.87 13.35 -11.85
CA VAL A 456 -6.15 14.19 -10.90
C VAL A 456 -5.05 15.00 -11.56
N PHE A 457 -4.24 14.39 -12.41
CA PHE A 457 -3.09 15.04 -13.04
C PHE A 457 -3.42 15.43 -14.49
N ARG A 458 -2.81 16.52 -14.99
CA ARG A 458 -3.02 16.98 -16.36
C ARG A 458 -2.50 16.01 -17.44
N ARG A 459 -1.53 15.18 -17.08
CA ARG A 459 -0.98 14.14 -17.94
C ARG A 459 -1.48 12.77 -17.49
N ASN A 460 -1.57 11.84 -18.43
CA ASN A 460 -1.85 10.44 -18.13
C ASN A 460 -0.59 9.79 -17.55
N VAL A 461 -0.31 10.05 -16.26
CA VAL A 461 0.83 9.50 -15.52
C VAL A 461 0.33 8.54 -14.46
N PRO A 462 1.04 7.43 -14.19
CA PRO A 462 0.62 6.47 -13.17
C PRO A 462 0.56 7.10 -11.77
N ILE A 463 -0.46 6.74 -11.01
CA ILE A 463 -0.50 7.03 -9.58
C ILE A 463 0.41 6.03 -8.88
N VAL A 464 1.42 6.53 -8.16
CA VAL A 464 2.45 5.72 -7.49
C VAL A 464 2.25 5.61 -6.00
N ASN A 465 1.44 6.50 -5.40
CA ASN A 465 1.04 6.39 -4.00
C ASN A 465 -0.28 7.12 -3.74
N LEU A 466 -1.04 6.63 -2.76
CA LEU A 466 -2.27 7.22 -2.26
C LEU A 466 -2.28 7.22 -0.74
N MET A 467 -2.79 8.29 -0.14
CA MET A 467 -3.00 8.35 1.30
C MET A 467 -4.29 9.11 1.62
N ALA A 468 -5.25 8.43 2.23
CA ALA A 468 -6.44 9.06 2.77
C ALA A 468 -6.13 9.62 4.18
N THR A 469 -6.54 10.86 4.40
CA THR A 469 -6.55 11.52 5.72
C THR A 469 -8.01 11.71 6.15
N ALA A 470 -8.23 12.43 7.23
CA ALA A 470 -9.58 12.67 7.74
C ALA A 470 -10.44 13.52 6.79
N ASP A 471 -9.82 14.42 6.02
CA ASP A 471 -10.49 15.47 5.24
C ASP A 471 -10.09 15.50 3.75
N GLN A 472 -9.04 14.79 3.37
CA GLN A 472 -8.53 14.85 2.01
C GLN A 472 -7.80 13.57 1.58
N LEU A 473 -7.69 13.38 0.28
CA LEU A 473 -6.90 12.34 -0.35
C LEU A 473 -5.64 12.93 -0.96
N ILE A 474 -4.48 12.45 -0.51
CA ILE A 474 -3.18 12.77 -1.11
C ILE A 474 -2.92 11.79 -2.23
N VAL A 475 -2.69 12.31 -3.43
CA VAL A 475 -2.43 11.54 -4.65
C VAL A 475 -1.05 11.89 -5.16
N VAL A 476 -0.24 10.88 -5.45
CA VAL A 476 1.16 11.04 -5.86
C VAL A 476 1.39 10.38 -7.22
N SER A 477 1.97 11.14 -8.13
CA SER A 477 2.67 10.64 -9.31
C SER A 477 4.19 10.77 -9.14
N ALA A 478 4.97 10.34 -10.10
CA ALA A 478 6.42 10.53 -10.06
C ALA A 478 6.83 12.02 -10.03
N ASP A 479 6.00 12.92 -10.59
CA ASP A 479 6.35 14.32 -10.86
C ASP A 479 5.49 15.33 -10.11
N GLU A 480 4.37 14.91 -9.55
CA GLU A 480 3.37 15.82 -8.98
C GLU A 480 2.64 15.17 -7.80
N ILE A 481 2.36 15.96 -6.78
CA ILE A 481 1.54 15.59 -5.63
C ILE A 481 0.32 16.50 -5.61
N ALA A 482 -0.86 15.91 -5.40
CA ALA A 482 -2.11 16.64 -5.28
C ALA A 482 -2.86 16.24 -4.01
N ALA A 483 -3.47 17.21 -3.36
CA ALA A 483 -4.46 17.00 -2.32
C ALA A 483 -5.85 17.31 -2.89
N ILE A 484 -6.74 16.34 -2.84
CA ILE A 484 -8.11 16.48 -3.35
C ILE A 484 -9.12 16.13 -2.25
N PRO A 485 -10.35 16.65 -2.31
CA PRO A 485 -11.41 16.27 -1.38
C PRO A 485 -11.73 14.78 -1.43
N LEU A 486 -12.19 14.22 -0.32
CA LEU A 486 -12.66 12.83 -0.23
C LEU A 486 -13.97 12.60 -1.01
N HIS A 487 -14.72 13.65 -1.33
CA HIS A 487 -16.01 13.57 -2.03
C HIS A 487 -16.30 14.84 -2.84
N HIS A 488 -17.19 14.72 -3.80
CA HIS A 488 -17.65 15.84 -4.64
C HIS A 488 -19.19 15.94 -4.69
N CYS A 489 -19.84 15.75 -3.54
CA CYS A 489 -21.32 15.71 -3.41
C CYS A 489 -22.00 16.93 -4.05
N GLY A 490 -21.45 18.12 -3.83
CA GLY A 490 -22.00 19.38 -4.36
C GLY A 490 -22.07 19.51 -5.88
N LYS A 491 -21.53 18.56 -6.64
CA LYS A 491 -21.73 18.47 -8.11
C LYS A 491 -23.15 18.02 -8.47
N GLN A 492 -23.81 17.27 -7.59
CA GLN A 492 -25.18 16.81 -7.79
C GLN A 492 -26.16 17.89 -7.40
N ARG A 493 -27.08 18.23 -8.33
CA ARG A 493 -28.03 19.31 -8.19
C ARG A 493 -29.46 18.85 -7.90
N THR A 494 -29.72 17.55 -7.99
CA THR A 494 -31.01 16.93 -7.76
C THR A 494 -30.94 15.90 -6.62
N CYS A 495 -32.05 15.68 -5.95
CA CYS A 495 -32.14 14.66 -4.90
C CYS A 495 -31.85 13.27 -5.49
N SER A 496 -32.45 12.94 -6.59
CA SER A 496 -32.24 11.67 -7.29
C SER A 496 -30.74 11.48 -7.65
N GLY A 497 -30.10 12.47 -8.26
CA GLY A 497 -28.68 12.41 -8.60
C GLY A 497 -27.78 12.23 -7.37
N CYS A 498 -28.09 12.90 -6.25
CA CYS A 498 -27.36 12.76 -5.00
C CYS A 498 -27.48 11.34 -4.40
N VAL A 499 -28.69 10.78 -4.39
CA VAL A 499 -28.94 9.42 -3.88
C VAL A 499 -28.34 8.34 -4.78
N HIS A 500 -28.38 8.55 -6.11
CA HIS A 500 -27.77 7.62 -7.08
C HIS A 500 -26.24 7.55 -7.02
N LEU A 501 -25.57 8.52 -6.39
CA LEU A 501 -24.13 8.39 -6.12
C LEU A 501 -23.78 7.15 -5.29
N GLN A 502 -24.68 6.69 -4.44
CA GLN A 502 -24.42 5.60 -3.48
C GLN A 502 -23.19 5.88 -2.58
N ASP A 503 -22.86 7.16 -2.38
CA ASP A 503 -21.71 7.59 -1.60
C ASP A 503 -22.08 7.79 -0.13
N ALA A 504 -21.40 7.08 0.77
CA ALA A 504 -21.62 7.22 2.22
C ALA A 504 -21.28 8.63 2.75
N HIS A 505 -20.42 9.39 2.05
CA HIS A 505 -20.12 10.79 2.40
C HIS A 505 -21.21 11.77 1.98
N CYS A 506 -22.13 11.38 1.05
CA CYS A 506 -23.07 12.30 0.41
C CYS A 506 -24.50 11.99 0.83
N ALA A 507 -25.27 13.03 1.14
CA ALA A 507 -26.70 12.93 1.34
C ALA A 507 -27.42 14.17 0.82
N TRP A 508 -28.67 14.01 0.39
CA TRP A 508 -29.52 15.14 0.05
C TRP A 508 -30.12 15.74 1.31
N ASP A 509 -29.85 17.00 1.54
CA ASP A 509 -30.47 17.77 2.61
C ASP A 509 -31.80 18.35 2.11
N LEU A 510 -32.90 17.90 2.70
CA LEU A 510 -34.25 18.33 2.33
C LEU A 510 -34.53 19.79 2.70
N ASP A 511 -33.87 20.30 3.74
CA ASP A 511 -34.11 21.65 4.24
C ASP A 511 -33.42 22.69 3.34
N SER A 512 -32.19 22.43 2.92
CA SER A 512 -31.44 23.32 2.00
C SER A 512 -31.61 22.99 0.54
N ALA A 513 -32.29 21.89 0.18
CA ALA A 513 -32.43 21.35 -1.17
C ALA A 513 -31.05 21.23 -1.91
N ARG A 514 -30.06 20.63 -1.25
CA ARG A 514 -28.70 20.46 -1.78
C ARG A 514 -28.13 19.09 -1.43
N CYS A 515 -27.27 18.59 -2.31
CA CYS A 515 -26.43 17.44 -2.01
C CYS A 515 -25.23 17.92 -1.19
N VAL A 516 -25.17 17.50 0.08
CA VAL A 516 -24.16 17.90 1.04
C VAL A 516 -23.22 16.74 1.35
N GLY A 517 -21.96 17.05 1.68
CA GLY A 517 -20.94 16.08 2.05
C GLY A 517 -20.54 16.21 3.51
N ARG A 518 -20.15 15.08 4.09
CA ARG A 518 -19.60 14.97 5.45
C ARG A 518 -18.40 14.03 5.44
N ASP A 519 -17.22 14.55 5.73
CA ASP A 519 -15.98 13.74 5.76
C ASP A 519 -15.98 12.69 6.88
N ASP A 520 -16.58 13.03 8.01
CA ASP A 520 -16.70 12.17 9.20
C ASP A 520 -18.00 11.35 9.28
N GLY A 521 -18.94 11.57 8.31
CA GLY A 521 -20.27 10.94 8.33
C GLY A 521 -21.15 11.37 9.52
N SER A 522 -20.92 12.55 10.10
CA SER A 522 -21.75 13.09 11.20
C SER A 522 -23.05 13.68 10.69
N TRP A 523 -24.10 12.84 10.59
CA TRP A 523 -25.43 13.21 10.11
C TRP A 523 -26.35 13.57 11.29
N THR A 524 -26.12 14.71 11.94
CA THR A 524 -26.93 15.18 13.06
C THR A 524 -27.70 16.44 12.72
N GLY A 525 -28.94 16.57 13.19
CA GLY A 525 -29.71 17.81 13.18
C GLY A 525 -30.32 18.24 11.85
N GLY A 526 -30.50 17.33 10.88
CA GLY A 526 -31.09 17.62 9.56
C GLY A 526 -31.97 16.51 9.01
N ASN A 527 -32.67 16.82 7.93
CA ASN A 527 -33.58 15.93 7.20
C ASN A 527 -32.86 15.41 5.95
N PHE A 528 -32.13 14.26 6.07
CA PHE A 528 -31.28 13.77 5.01
C PHE A 528 -31.82 12.53 4.30
N VAL A 529 -31.73 12.50 2.96
CA VAL A 529 -32.02 11.33 2.13
C VAL A 529 -30.73 10.75 1.58
N GLN A 530 -30.52 9.46 1.81
CA GLN A 530 -29.35 8.71 1.35
C GLN A 530 -29.71 7.24 1.13
N ASN A 531 -29.17 6.60 0.09
CA ASN A 531 -29.28 5.17 -0.11
C ASN A 531 -27.96 4.64 -0.69
N VAL A 532 -27.06 4.16 0.19
CA VAL A 532 -25.72 3.69 -0.17
C VAL A 532 -25.77 2.35 -0.89
N HIS A 533 -26.78 1.50 -0.59
CA HIS A 533 -26.82 0.13 -1.12
C HIS A 533 -27.27 0.09 -2.60
N ILE A 534 -28.46 0.58 -2.89
CA ILE A 534 -29.07 0.39 -4.21
C ILE A 534 -29.36 1.70 -4.94
N GLY A 535 -29.03 2.84 -4.34
CA GLY A 535 -29.18 4.17 -4.96
C GLY A 535 -30.63 4.57 -5.31
N ARG A 536 -31.66 3.88 -4.79
CA ARG A 536 -33.06 4.20 -5.08
C ARG A 536 -33.47 5.51 -4.43
N SER A 537 -34.10 6.37 -5.21
CA SER A 537 -34.50 7.74 -4.84
C SER A 537 -35.97 7.88 -4.44
N GLU A 538 -36.61 6.80 -3.99
CA GLU A 538 -38.04 6.77 -3.61
C GLU A 538 -38.40 7.75 -2.46
N GLN A 539 -37.40 8.15 -1.67
CA GLN A 539 -37.56 9.12 -0.59
C GLN A 539 -37.35 10.58 -1.03
N CYS A 540 -37.01 10.80 -2.30
CA CYS A 540 -36.87 12.14 -2.84
C CYS A 540 -38.22 12.82 -3.00
N PRO A 541 -38.35 14.16 -2.78
CA PRO A 541 -39.58 14.90 -3.01
C PRO A 541 -40.09 14.73 -4.46
N GLU A 542 -41.39 14.71 -4.64
CA GLU A 542 -42.03 14.69 -5.95
C GLU A 542 -41.51 15.86 -6.80
N GLY A 543 -41.12 15.62 -8.06
CA GLY A 543 -40.52 16.61 -8.96
C GLY A 543 -39.01 16.79 -8.85
N ALA A 544 -38.34 16.13 -7.90
CA ALA A 544 -36.88 16.13 -7.78
C ALA A 544 -36.21 15.03 -8.64
N VAL A 545 -36.94 14.42 -9.58
CA VAL A 545 -36.43 13.44 -10.52
C VAL A 545 -35.64 14.18 -11.60
N ASP A 546 -34.43 13.75 -11.88
CA ASP A 546 -33.63 14.31 -12.97
C ASP A 546 -34.36 14.07 -14.31
N PRO A 547 -34.65 15.13 -15.12
CA PRO A 547 -35.36 14.99 -16.39
C PRO A 547 -34.57 14.14 -17.40
N ASP A 548 -33.27 13.90 -17.17
CA ASP A 548 -32.44 13.04 -18.01
C ASP A 548 -32.55 11.54 -17.66
N TYR A 549 -33.32 11.18 -16.62
CA TYR A 549 -33.54 9.81 -16.21
C TYR A 549 -35.03 9.45 -16.30
N TYR A 550 -35.37 8.50 -17.16
CA TYR A 550 -36.70 7.90 -17.21
C TYR A 550 -36.59 6.37 -17.28
N ALA A 551 -37.49 5.70 -16.58
CA ALA A 551 -37.56 4.25 -16.61
C ALA A 551 -38.55 3.80 -17.71
N VAL A 552 -38.10 2.95 -18.65
CA VAL A 552 -38.95 2.19 -19.54
C VAL A 552 -38.83 0.71 -19.14
N ASP A 553 -39.94 0.13 -18.76
CA ASP A 553 -40.03 -1.28 -18.32
C ASP A 553 -39.02 -1.69 -17.24
N GLY A 554 -38.75 -0.82 -16.28
CA GLY A 554 -37.80 -1.09 -15.19
C GLY A 554 -36.32 -0.92 -15.56
N THR A 555 -36.02 -0.46 -16.77
CA THR A 555 -34.67 -0.13 -17.22
C THR A 555 -34.48 1.39 -17.22
N LEU A 556 -33.49 1.89 -16.48
CA LEU A 556 -33.12 3.30 -16.50
C LEU A 556 -32.41 3.62 -17.83
N ILE A 557 -32.97 4.54 -18.60
CA ILE A 557 -32.37 5.04 -19.84
C ILE A 557 -31.88 6.47 -19.59
N ILE A 558 -30.60 6.70 -19.86
CA ILE A 558 -29.97 8.02 -19.84
C ILE A 558 -30.05 8.61 -21.23
N ARG A 559 -30.51 9.85 -21.37
CA ARG A 559 -30.53 10.60 -22.61
C ARG A 559 -29.19 11.26 -22.92
#